data_2b4f824dfa1ebecc83ce5e5593a2f496
#
_entry.id   2b4f824dfa1ebecc83ce5e5593a2f496
#
_cell.length_a   1.000
_cell.length_b   1.000
_cell.length_c   1.000
_cell.angle_alpha   90.00
_cell.angle_beta   90.00
_cell.angle_gamma   90.00
#
_symmetry.space_group_name_H-M   'P 1'
#
loop_
_entity.id
_entity.type
_entity.pdbx_description
1 polymer ?
#
loop_
_entity_poly.entity_id
_entity_poly.type
_entity_poly.pdbx_seq_one_letter_code
_entity_poly.pdbx_strand_id
1 'polypeptide(L)'
;MRAFRQIGRKPKWRLPRALILGILLASLLVAPHVGCDQLATGLDASAGASGLDDVGFDDLPPEAQTTLHLIDSGGPFPYDKDGSVFHNYEGLLPAEADGYYREYTVETPGASNRGARRIVAGADGERYYTDNHYESFRLIVE
;
A
#
# COMPACT_ATOMS: atom_id res chain seq x y z
N MET A 1 44.97 24.19 -16.23
CA MET A 1 45.98 23.31 -15.62
C MET A 1 45.39 22.52 -14.46
N ARG A 2 45.62 21.19 -14.50
CA ARG A 2 45.39 20.14 -13.48
C ARG A 2 43.94 19.69 -13.20
N ALA A 3 43.64 18.60 -13.90
CA ALA A 3 42.57 17.66 -13.60
C ALA A 3 42.79 16.96 -12.24
N PHE A 4 41.75 16.77 -11.47
CA PHE A 4 41.71 15.80 -10.37
C PHE A 4 40.68 14.73 -10.68
N ARG A 5 41.19 13.56 -11.04
CA ARG A 5 40.46 12.31 -11.29
C ARG A 5 40.31 11.61 -9.93
N GLN A 6 39.11 11.53 -9.40
CA GLN A 6 38.79 10.70 -8.22
C GLN A 6 38.23 9.35 -8.70
N ILE A 7 39.06 8.32 -8.49
CA ILE A 7 38.72 6.93 -8.77
C ILE A 7 38.01 6.36 -7.53
N GLY A 8 36.71 6.18 -7.60
CA GLY A 8 35.93 5.52 -6.57
C GLY A 8 36.09 4.00 -6.62
N ARG A 9 36.74 3.40 -5.62
CA ARG A 9 36.88 1.94 -5.44
C ARG A 9 35.59 1.36 -4.84
N LYS A 10 34.98 0.41 -5.55
CA LYS A 10 33.88 -0.39 -5.04
C LYS A 10 34.36 -1.44 -4.03
N PRO A 11 33.74 -1.63 -2.86
CA PRO A 11 34.10 -2.70 -1.95
C PRO A 11 33.60 -4.05 -2.48
N LYS A 12 34.51 -5.02 -2.56
CA LYS A 12 34.20 -6.43 -2.86
C LYS A 12 33.81 -7.13 -1.57
N TRP A 13 32.55 -7.44 -1.39
CA TRP A 13 32.08 -8.29 -0.32
C TRP A 13 32.32 -9.76 -0.70
N ARG A 14 33.23 -10.42 -0.02
CA ARG A 14 33.47 -11.85 -0.14
C ARG A 14 32.67 -12.57 0.95
N LEU A 15 31.74 -13.42 0.56
CA LEU A 15 31.05 -14.36 1.45
C LEU A 15 31.97 -15.57 1.73
N PRO A 16 32.12 -16.02 2.97
CA PRO A 16 32.81 -17.27 3.25
C PRO A 16 31.86 -18.47 3.06
N ARG A 17 32.30 -19.41 2.24
CA ARG A 17 31.70 -20.75 2.16
C ARG A 17 32.12 -21.51 3.40
N ALA A 18 31.18 -21.90 4.26
CA ALA A 18 31.37 -22.93 5.28
C ALA A 18 30.58 -24.17 4.88
N LEU A 19 31.30 -25.18 4.51
CA LEU A 19 30.87 -26.57 4.41
C LEU A 19 30.60 -27.11 5.82
N ILE A 20 29.42 -27.66 6.08
CA ILE A 20 29.22 -28.60 7.17
C ILE A 20 28.51 -29.83 6.61
N LEU A 21 29.28 -30.90 6.65
CA LEU A 21 28.92 -32.28 6.27
C LEU A 21 28.49 -33.04 7.53
N GLY A 22 27.46 -33.88 7.40
CA GLY A 22 27.24 -35.06 8.28
C GLY A 22 26.10 -34.87 9.29
N ILE A 23 25.11 -35.71 9.29
CA ILE A 23 25.04 -37.09 9.77
C ILE A 23 23.59 -37.59 9.52
N LEU A 24 23.50 -38.72 8.86
CA LEU A 24 22.34 -39.60 8.76
C LEU A 24 22.02 -40.23 10.12
N LEU A 25 20.75 -40.20 10.53
CA LEU A 25 20.18 -41.22 11.40
C LEU A 25 18.71 -41.45 11.05
N ALA A 26 18.44 -42.61 10.50
CA ALA A 26 17.13 -43.16 10.22
C ALA A 26 16.43 -43.52 11.54
N SER A 27 15.18 -43.10 11.65
CA SER A 27 14.23 -43.70 12.58
C SER A 27 12.86 -43.75 11.93
N LEU A 28 12.51 -44.94 11.48
CA LEU A 28 11.22 -45.35 10.95
C LEU A 28 10.23 -45.48 12.10
N LEU A 29 9.25 -44.61 12.21
CA LEU A 29 8.07 -44.80 13.06
C LEU A 29 6.84 -44.56 12.20
N VAL A 30 6.23 -45.65 11.76
CA VAL A 30 4.90 -45.68 11.11
C VAL A 30 3.87 -45.53 12.22
N ALA A 31 3.08 -44.45 12.20
CA ALA A 31 1.84 -44.33 12.95
C ALA A 31 0.69 -44.09 11.96
N PRO A 32 -0.44 -44.80 12.08
CA PRO A 32 -1.58 -44.62 11.20
C PRO A 32 -2.29 -43.32 11.56
N HIS A 33 -2.31 -42.37 10.64
CA HIS A 33 -3.09 -41.13 10.79
C HIS A 33 -4.50 -41.39 10.27
N VAL A 34 -5.40 -41.49 11.23
CA VAL A 34 -6.85 -41.42 11.04
C VAL A 34 -7.14 -40.08 10.35
N GLY A 35 -7.80 -40.15 9.18
CA GLY A 35 -8.23 -39.00 8.42
C GLY A 35 -9.24 -38.16 9.23
N CYS A 36 -8.90 -36.92 9.45
CA CYS A 36 -9.86 -35.86 9.66
C CYS A 36 -9.94 -35.05 8.37
N ASP A 37 -11.01 -35.27 7.65
CA ASP A 37 -11.44 -34.40 6.57
C ASP A 37 -11.70 -33.02 7.16
N GLN A 38 -10.72 -32.14 7.08
CA GLN A 38 -10.89 -30.72 7.35
C GLN A 38 -11.45 -30.10 6.08
N LEU A 39 -12.76 -29.89 6.08
CA LEU A 39 -13.42 -28.94 5.21
C LEU A 39 -12.66 -27.61 5.30
N ALA A 40 -11.80 -27.37 4.32
CA ALA A 40 -11.22 -26.07 4.09
C ALA A 40 -12.35 -25.15 3.60
N THR A 41 -13.05 -24.53 4.55
CA THR A 41 -13.79 -23.31 4.24
C THR A 41 -12.74 -22.30 3.80
N GLY A 42 -12.78 -21.94 2.52
CA GLY A 42 -11.97 -20.88 1.96
C GLY A 42 -12.24 -19.59 2.75
N LEU A 43 -11.31 -19.26 3.63
CA LEU A 43 -11.18 -17.91 4.13
C LEU A 43 -10.40 -17.18 3.05
N ASP A 44 -11.10 -16.37 2.27
CA ASP A 44 -10.49 -15.36 1.43
C ASP A 44 -9.59 -14.51 2.31
N ALA A 45 -8.29 -14.81 2.29
CA ALA A 45 -7.26 -14.01 2.93
C ALA A 45 -6.96 -12.79 2.05
N SER A 46 -7.95 -11.97 1.81
CA SER A 46 -7.80 -10.62 1.29
C SER A 46 -8.21 -9.60 2.35
N ALA A 47 -7.80 -9.84 3.61
CA ALA A 47 -7.77 -8.77 4.58
C ALA A 47 -6.52 -7.94 4.26
N GLY A 48 -6.72 -6.74 3.71
CA GLY A 48 -5.65 -5.81 3.42
C GLY A 48 -4.75 -5.64 4.65
N ALA A 49 -3.44 -5.62 4.44
CA ALA A 49 -2.40 -5.59 5.48
C ALA A 49 -2.47 -4.36 6.41
N SER A 50 -3.42 -3.45 6.20
CA SER A 50 -3.61 -2.20 6.94
C SER A 50 -4.68 -2.27 8.04
N GLY A 51 -5.51 -3.33 8.11
CA GLY A 51 -6.66 -3.38 9.02
C GLY A 51 -7.77 -2.39 8.68
N LEU A 52 -7.73 -1.75 7.51
CA LEU A 52 -8.76 -0.90 6.95
C LEU A 52 -9.79 -1.72 6.18
N ASP A 53 -11.02 -1.25 6.13
CA ASP A 53 -12.03 -1.82 5.25
C ASP A 53 -11.66 -1.54 3.79
N ASP A 54 -12.02 -2.47 2.90
CA ASP A 54 -11.84 -2.31 1.46
C ASP A 54 -13.09 -1.68 0.82
N VAL A 55 -12.92 -1.02 -0.32
CA VAL A 55 -13.98 -0.57 -1.20
C VAL A 55 -13.59 -0.82 -2.65
N GLY A 56 -14.44 -1.49 -3.41
CA GLY A 56 -14.24 -1.70 -4.85
C GLY A 56 -14.33 -0.38 -5.63
N PHE A 57 -13.57 -0.29 -6.74
CA PHE A 57 -13.65 0.88 -7.62
C PHE A 57 -15.10 1.16 -8.07
N ASP A 58 -15.86 0.14 -8.43
CA ASP A 58 -17.25 0.26 -8.91
C ASP A 58 -18.24 0.67 -7.80
N ASP A 59 -17.87 0.47 -6.53
CA ASP A 59 -18.67 0.86 -5.36
C ASP A 59 -18.42 2.29 -4.91
N LEU A 60 -17.43 2.96 -5.49
CA LEU A 60 -17.13 4.36 -5.20
C LEU A 60 -18.15 5.30 -5.86
N PRO A 61 -18.41 6.48 -5.25
CA PRO A 61 -19.16 7.53 -5.92
C PRO A 61 -18.52 7.91 -7.28
N PRO A 62 -19.32 8.27 -8.32
CA PRO A 62 -18.81 8.65 -9.64
C PRO A 62 -17.75 9.76 -9.58
N GLU A 63 -17.88 10.69 -8.63
CA GLU A 63 -16.92 11.77 -8.43
C GLU A 63 -15.56 11.24 -7.93
N ALA A 64 -15.55 10.18 -7.11
CA ALA A 64 -14.33 9.54 -6.65
C ALA A 64 -13.64 8.78 -7.79
N GLN A 65 -14.41 8.05 -8.60
CA GLN A 65 -13.89 7.38 -9.81
C GLN A 65 -13.26 8.40 -10.78
N THR A 66 -13.93 9.57 -10.98
CA THR A 66 -13.39 10.66 -11.78
C THR A 66 -12.06 11.19 -11.22
N THR A 67 -11.97 11.37 -9.89
CA THR A 67 -10.73 11.82 -9.25
C THR A 67 -9.61 10.79 -9.40
N LEU A 68 -9.91 9.49 -9.30
CA LEU A 68 -8.91 8.42 -9.55
C LEU A 68 -8.35 8.49 -10.96
N HIS A 69 -9.20 8.66 -11.97
CA HIS A 69 -8.73 8.83 -13.36
C HIS A 69 -7.85 10.08 -13.54
N LEU A 70 -8.13 11.17 -12.82
CA LEU A 70 -7.27 12.35 -12.84
C LEU A 70 -5.92 12.08 -12.17
N ILE A 71 -5.90 11.34 -11.05
CA ILE A 71 -4.65 10.93 -10.38
C ILE A 71 -3.80 10.10 -11.34
N ASP A 72 -4.37 9.11 -12.01
CA ASP A 72 -3.65 8.21 -12.91
C ASP A 72 -3.13 8.92 -14.17
N SER A 73 -3.87 9.94 -14.65
CA SER A 73 -3.45 10.76 -15.80
C SER A 73 -2.50 11.90 -15.43
N GLY A 74 -2.27 12.17 -14.14
CA GLY A 74 -1.44 13.30 -13.69
C GLY A 74 -2.12 14.67 -13.78
N GLY A 75 -3.46 14.71 -13.79
CA GLY A 75 -4.28 15.92 -13.87
C GLY A 75 -4.77 16.25 -15.29
N PRO A 76 -5.24 17.47 -15.53
CA PRO A 76 -5.24 18.62 -14.61
C PRO A 76 -6.21 18.47 -13.44
N PHE A 77 -5.81 18.95 -12.27
CA PHE A 77 -6.63 18.89 -11.05
C PHE A 77 -7.46 20.17 -10.87
N PRO A 78 -8.74 20.05 -10.43
CA PRO A 78 -9.64 21.19 -10.33
C PRO A 78 -9.41 22.06 -9.08
N TYR A 79 -8.67 21.58 -8.07
CA TYR A 79 -8.48 22.31 -6.82
C TYR A 79 -6.99 22.57 -6.55
N ASP A 80 -6.65 23.77 -6.09
CA ASP A 80 -5.26 24.18 -5.79
C ASP A 80 -4.58 23.32 -4.71
N LYS A 81 -5.37 22.60 -3.92
CA LYS A 81 -4.87 21.71 -2.85
C LYS A 81 -4.60 20.28 -3.31
N ASP A 82 -5.06 19.93 -4.52
CA ASP A 82 -4.85 18.59 -5.04
C ASP A 82 -3.35 18.33 -5.26
N GLY A 83 -2.89 17.16 -4.86
CA GLY A 83 -1.49 16.80 -4.85
C GLY A 83 -0.68 17.34 -3.66
N SER A 84 -1.31 18.04 -2.70
CA SER A 84 -0.61 18.44 -1.46
C SER A 84 -0.23 17.23 -0.63
N VAL A 85 0.83 17.35 0.17
CA VAL A 85 1.26 16.29 1.11
C VAL A 85 0.18 16.09 2.17
N PHE A 86 -0.22 14.83 2.37
CA PHE A 86 -1.02 14.39 3.49
C PHE A 86 -0.10 13.75 4.54
N HIS A 87 -0.03 14.34 5.73
CA HIS A 87 0.97 13.97 6.75
C HIS A 87 0.57 12.78 7.62
N ASN A 88 -0.66 12.27 7.53
CA ASN A 88 -1.16 11.13 8.34
C ASN A 88 -0.90 11.29 9.85
N TYR A 89 -1.09 12.49 10.40
CA TYR A 89 -0.79 12.78 11.82
C TYR A 89 -1.58 11.93 12.80
N GLU A 90 -2.80 11.52 12.44
CA GLU A 90 -3.66 10.65 13.22
C GLU A 90 -3.25 9.17 13.14
N GLY A 91 -2.34 8.82 12.22
CA GLY A 91 -1.85 7.45 12.04
C GLY A 91 -2.92 6.46 11.57
N LEU A 92 -3.94 6.93 10.86
CA LEU A 92 -5.03 6.08 10.34
C LEU A 92 -4.63 5.28 9.11
N LEU A 93 -3.65 5.74 8.35
CA LEU A 93 -3.02 5.01 7.25
C LEU A 93 -1.72 4.37 7.74
N PRO A 94 -1.16 3.38 7.01
CA PRO A 94 0.16 2.82 7.32
C PRO A 94 1.21 3.91 7.55
N ALA A 95 2.15 3.64 8.46
CA ALA A 95 3.19 4.60 8.79
C ALA A 95 4.24 4.66 7.68
N GLU A 96 4.37 5.81 7.04
CA GLU A 96 5.30 6.06 5.93
C GLU A 96 6.09 7.35 6.14
N ALA A 97 7.12 7.56 5.31
CA ALA A 97 7.93 8.76 5.34
C ALA A 97 7.11 10.01 4.98
N ASP A 98 7.51 11.17 5.52
CA ASP A 98 6.87 12.44 5.17
C ASP A 98 6.93 12.70 3.66
N GLY A 99 5.81 13.13 3.09
CA GLY A 99 5.64 13.32 1.65
C GLY A 99 5.30 12.06 0.84
N TYR A 100 5.19 10.90 1.49
CA TYR A 100 4.76 9.66 0.84
C TYR A 100 3.31 9.75 0.35
N TYR A 101 2.41 10.31 1.16
CA TYR A 101 1.00 10.46 0.84
C TYR A 101 0.69 11.83 0.23
N ARG A 102 -0.24 11.85 -0.74
CA ARG A 102 -0.80 13.06 -1.34
C ARG A 102 -2.32 13.01 -1.33
N GLU A 103 -2.95 14.15 -0.99
CA GLU A 103 -4.40 14.27 -0.95
C GLU A 103 -4.97 14.85 -2.23
N TYR A 104 -6.17 14.39 -2.59
CA TYR A 104 -6.94 14.88 -3.74
C TYR A 104 -8.40 15.07 -3.35
N THR A 105 -9.00 16.13 -3.84
CA THR A 105 -10.40 16.44 -3.56
C THR A 105 -11.32 15.58 -4.42
N VAL A 106 -12.29 14.94 -3.78
CA VAL A 106 -13.44 14.34 -4.46
C VAL A 106 -14.59 15.31 -4.34
N GLU A 107 -15.17 15.70 -5.46
CA GLU A 107 -16.31 16.62 -5.49
C GLU A 107 -17.45 16.07 -4.63
N THR A 108 -18.05 16.94 -3.82
CA THR A 108 -19.21 16.60 -2.99
C THR A 108 -20.41 17.34 -3.54
N PRO A 109 -21.34 16.67 -4.23
CA PRO A 109 -22.50 17.32 -4.82
C PRO A 109 -23.29 18.15 -3.81
N GLY A 110 -23.57 19.41 -4.17
CA GLY A 110 -24.30 20.34 -3.32
C GLY A 110 -23.48 21.04 -2.24
N ALA A 111 -22.20 20.72 -2.08
CA ALA A 111 -21.31 21.47 -1.18
C ALA A 111 -20.93 22.81 -1.81
N SER A 112 -20.96 23.89 -1.01
CA SER A 112 -20.52 25.23 -1.43
C SER A 112 -18.99 25.42 -1.33
N ASN A 113 -18.27 24.41 -0.85
CA ASN A 113 -16.81 24.37 -0.70
C ASN A 113 -16.26 23.01 -1.21
N ARG A 114 -15.00 22.67 -0.88
CA ARG A 114 -14.38 21.40 -1.28
C ARG A 114 -15.09 20.13 -0.76
N GLY A 115 -16.06 20.28 0.17
CA GLY A 115 -16.70 19.15 0.83
C GLY A 115 -15.73 18.34 1.71
N ALA A 116 -16.19 17.16 2.19
CA ALA A 116 -15.43 16.30 3.08
C ALA A 116 -14.70 15.14 2.37
N ARG A 117 -15.09 14.82 1.15
CA ARG A 117 -14.59 13.64 0.44
C ARG A 117 -13.18 13.84 -0.10
N ARG A 118 -12.29 12.86 0.10
CA ARG A 118 -10.90 12.87 -0.41
C ARG A 118 -10.49 11.50 -0.90
N ILE A 119 -9.49 11.51 -1.77
CA ILE A 119 -8.62 10.36 -2.03
C ILE A 119 -7.23 10.74 -1.53
N VAL A 120 -6.62 9.82 -0.77
CA VAL A 120 -5.21 9.89 -0.39
C VAL A 120 -4.48 8.81 -1.17
N ALA A 121 -3.46 9.22 -1.92
CA ALA A 121 -2.65 8.35 -2.75
C ALA A 121 -1.27 8.18 -2.15
N GLY A 122 -0.82 6.93 -1.97
CA GLY A 122 0.54 6.59 -1.61
C GLY A 122 1.47 6.54 -2.83
N ALA A 123 2.75 6.67 -2.57
CA ALA A 123 3.77 6.69 -3.62
C ALA A 123 3.94 5.34 -4.33
N ASP A 124 3.60 4.23 -3.67
CA ASP A 124 3.69 2.87 -4.23
C ASP A 124 2.40 2.45 -4.98
N GLY A 125 1.43 3.37 -5.09
CA GLY A 125 0.25 3.19 -5.93
C GLY A 125 -1.04 2.87 -5.18
N GLU A 126 -0.99 2.66 -3.88
CA GLU A 126 -2.18 2.45 -3.07
C GLU A 126 -3.05 3.71 -3.00
N ARG A 127 -4.36 3.52 -2.88
CA ARG A 127 -5.36 4.58 -2.86
C ARG A 127 -6.33 4.35 -1.70
N TYR A 128 -6.60 5.42 -0.96
CA TYR A 128 -7.50 5.40 0.20
C TYR A 128 -8.60 6.44 0.01
N TYR A 129 -9.84 6.03 0.23
CA TYR A 129 -11.00 6.92 0.16
C TYR A 129 -11.52 7.29 1.54
N THR A 130 -11.84 8.56 1.73
CA THR A 130 -12.58 9.06 2.91
C THR A 130 -13.76 9.93 2.45
N ASP A 131 -14.91 9.79 3.11
CA ASP A 131 -16.11 10.60 2.88
C ASP A 131 -16.44 11.52 4.07
N ASN A 132 -15.67 11.45 5.15
CA ASN A 132 -15.91 12.11 6.43
C ASN A 132 -14.73 12.99 6.90
N HIS A 133 -13.96 13.57 5.96
CA HIS A 133 -12.87 14.52 6.23
C HIS A 133 -11.75 13.92 7.09
N TYR A 134 -11.28 12.73 6.67
CA TYR A 134 -10.16 11.96 7.26
C TYR A 134 -10.44 11.29 8.61
N GLU A 135 -11.71 11.21 9.08
CA GLU A 135 -12.05 10.48 10.29
C GLU A 135 -11.90 8.97 10.14
N SER A 136 -12.08 8.46 8.92
CA SER A 136 -11.85 7.07 8.57
C SER A 136 -11.45 6.94 7.09
N PHE A 137 -10.83 5.81 6.75
CA PHE A 137 -10.42 5.49 5.39
C PHE A 137 -10.86 4.09 5.00
N ARG A 138 -11.03 3.89 3.70
CA ARG A 138 -11.18 2.57 3.06
C ARG A 138 -10.12 2.42 2.00
N LEU A 139 -9.48 1.24 1.94
CA LEU A 139 -8.54 0.92 0.86
C LEU A 139 -9.33 0.68 -0.42
N ILE A 140 -8.98 1.39 -1.50
CA ILE A 140 -9.60 1.18 -2.82
C ILE A 140 -8.92 -0.03 -3.46
N VAL A 141 -9.73 -1.01 -3.84
CA VAL A 141 -9.31 -2.22 -4.55
C VAL A 141 -9.94 -2.26 -5.94
N GLU A 142 -9.21 -2.80 -6.93
CA GLU A 142 -9.67 -2.98 -8.31
C GLU A 142 -10.53 -4.23 -8.48
#